data_989ca1b1176e5fe7e2c4216ea25510ed
#
_entry.id   989ca1b1176e5fe7e2c4216ea25510ed
#
_cell.length_a   1.000
_cell.length_b   1.000
_cell.length_c   1.000
_cell.angle_alpha   90.00
_cell.angle_beta   90.00
_cell.angle_gamma   90.00
#
_symmetry.space_group_name_H-M   'P 1'
#
loop_
_entity.id
_entity.type
_entity.pdbx_description
1 polymer ?
#
loop_
_entity_poly.entity_id
_entity_poly.type
_entity_poly.pdbx_seq_one_letter_code
_entity_poly.pdbx_strand_id
1 'polypeptide(L)'
;CHLSDVAWSTHPDYRAEYALDRVLHLPLPGLDHRDRGWLALAIYARYRGDLATPLAREALGLAVDGAARALILGHALQLAYRLSGATAHLIAASRLECAADGVTLVLPDDGSLPLGDAVERRLATLAKALGVARSDIRYADTNGGGGQAPALRAS
;
A
#
# COMPACT_ATOMS: atom_id res chain seq x y z
N CYS A 1 -5.98 6.17 -6.30
CA CYS A 1 -6.66 6.99 -5.27
C CYS A 1 -6.21 8.44 -5.42
N HIS A 2 -7.15 9.39 -5.61
CA HIS A 2 -6.83 10.81 -5.83
C HIS A 2 -6.00 11.43 -4.70
N LEU A 3 -6.21 11.00 -3.45
CA LEU A 3 -5.43 11.46 -2.31
C LEU A 3 -3.99 10.92 -2.29
N SER A 4 -3.70 9.86 -3.02
CA SER A 4 -2.36 9.30 -3.11
C SER A 4 -1.33 10.28 -3.71
N ASP A 5 -1.79 11.24 -4.49
CA ASP A 5 -0.95 12.20 -5.19
C ASP A 5 -1.15 13.65 -4.70
N VAL A 6 -1.77 13.82 -3.53
CA VAL A 6 -2.10 15.14 -2.96
C VAL A 6 -0.90 16.07 -2.75
N ALA A 7 0.29 15.51 -2.60
CA ALA A 7 1.54 16.24 -2.40
C ALA A 7 2.59 16.00 -3.52
N TRP A 8 2.17 15.55 -4.70
CA TRP A 8 3.11 15.18 -5.76
C TRP A 8 4.01 16.33 -6.21
N SER A 9 3.48 17.56 -6.22
CA SER A 9 4.20 18.79 -6.61
C SER A 9 5.03 19.42 -5.50
N THR A 10 4.91 18.93 -4.25
CA THR A 10 5.67 19.43 -3.11
C THR A 10 7.09 18.86 -3.11
N HIS A 11 8.06 19.64 -2.59
CA HIS A 11 9.44 19.19 -2.45
C HIS A 11 9.50 17.84 -1.69
N PRO A 12 10.33 16.88 -2.11
CA PRO A 12 10.38 15.55 -1.49
C PRO A 12 10.52 15.52 0.02
N ASP A 13 11.34 16.42 0.59
CA ASP A 13 11.63 16.46 2.03
C ASP A 13 10.42 16.84 2.89
N TYR A 14 9.51 17.65 2.36
CA TYR A 14 8.31 18.13 3.08
C TYR A 14 7.03 17.45 2.63
N ARG A 15 7.11 16.57 1.65
CA ARG A 15 5.94 15.97 0.98
C ARG A 15 5.07 15.18 1.94
N ALA A 16 5.68 14.41 2.84
CA ALA A 16 4.96 13.60 3.80
C ALA A 16 4.17 14.47 4.79
N GLU A 17 4.82 15.43 5.44
CA GLU A 17 4.19 16.31 6.43
C GLU A 17 3.10 17.18 5.79
N TYR A 18 3.38 17.74 4.61
CA TYR A 18 2.38 18.50 3.86
C TYR A 18 1.14 17.66 3.52
N ALA A 19 1.33 16.40 3.09
CA ALA A 19 0.23 15.51 2.78
C ALA A 19 -0.59 15.15 4.03
N LEU A 20 0.08 14.89 5.14
CA LEU A 20 -0.55 14.59 6.43
C LEU A 20 -1.43 15.75 6.88
N ASP A 21 -0.84 16.96 6.99
CA ASP A 21 -1.54 18.17 7.40
C ASP A 21 -2.75 18.45 6.50
N ARG A 22 -2.54 18.38 5.19
CA ARG A 22 -3.60 18.64 4.24
C ARG A 22 -4.77 17.67 4.38
N VAL A 23 -4.52 16.38 4.59
CA VAL A 23 -5.59 15.38 4.74
C VAL A 23 -6.31 15.52 6.09
N LEU A 24 -5.59 15.84 7.16
CA LEU A 24 -6.21 16.10 8.48
C LEU A 24 -7.22 17.23 8.42
N HIS A 25 -6.92 18.30 7.67
CA HIS A 25 -7.75 19.50 7.58
C HIS A 25 -8.70 19.51 6.38
N LEU A 26 -8.68 18.47 5.52
CA LEU A 26 -9.55 18.42 4.35
C LEU A 26 -11.02 18.25 4.78
N PRO A 27 -11.93 19.13 4.33
CA PRO A 27 -13.36 19.00 4.62
C PRO A 27 -13.99 17.91 3.75
N LEU A 28 -13.84 16.66 4.18
CA LEU A 28 -14.45 15.51 3.51
C LEU A 28 -15.81 15.22 4.16
N PRO A 29 -16.94 15.41 3.45
CA PRO A 29 -18.25 15.07 3.97
C PRO A 29 -18.33 13.58 4.33
N GLY A 30 -18.91 13.27 5.49
CA GLY A 30 -19.10 11.90 5.95
C GLY A 30 -17.90 11.26 6.64
N LEU A 31 -16.76 11.94 6.75
CA LEU A 31 -15.62 11.48 7.53
C LEU A 31 -15.53 12.25 8.86
N ASP A 32 -15.48 11.52 9.95
CA ASP A 32 -15.24 12.09 11.28
C ASP A 32 -13.73 12.36 11.52
N HIS A 33 -13.38 12.83 12.71
CA HIS A 33 -11.97 13.13 13.06
C HIS A 33 -11.10 11.88 13.09
N ARG A 34 -11.64 10.73 13.49
CA ARG A 34 -10.91 9.45 13.54
C ARG A 34 -10.64 8.93 12.14
N ASP A 35 -11.64 8.98 11.26
CA ASP A 35 -11.50 8.59 9.86
C ASP A 35 -10.47 9.45 9.15
N ARG A 36 -10.47 10.77 9.40
CA ARG A 36 -9.45 11.67 8.83
C ARG A 36 -8.06 11.39 9.36
N GLY A 37 -7.90 11.12 10.67
CA GLY A 37 -6.64 10.71 11.26
C GLY A 37 -6.12 9.42 10.65
N TRP A 38 -6.98 8.44 10.48
CA TRP A 38 -6.65 7.17 9.84
C TRP A 38 -6.21 7.36 8.38
N LEU A 39 -6.98 8.14 7.60
CA LEU A 39 -6.67 8.42 6.21
C LEU A 39 -5.37 9.22 6.05
N ALA A 40 -5.18 10.24 6.88
CA ALA A 40 -3.97 11.06 6.90
C ALA A 40 -2.73 10.21 7.21
N LEU A 41 -2.83 9.29 8.18
CA LEU A 41 -1.75 8.38 8.54
C LEU A 41 -1.41 7.40 7.40
N ALA A 42 -2.41 6.88 6.68
CA ALA A 42 -2.19 6.02 5.51
C ALA A 42 -1.46 6.78 4.40
N ILE A 43 -1.84 8.03 4.13
CA ILE A 43 -1.17 8.88 3.13
C ILE A 43 0.23 9.27 3.60
N TYR A 44 0.41 9.55 4.89
CA TYR A 44 1.72 9.84 5.48
C TYR A 44 2.70 8.68 5.30
N ALA A 45 2.27 7.47 5.64
CA ALA A 45 3.05 6.26 5.43
C ALA A 45 3.36 6.03 3.93
N ARG A 46 2.42 6.34 3.03
CA ARG A 46 2.66 6.31 1.57
C ARG A 46 3.83 7.21 1.15
N TYR A 47 3.99 8.38 1.77
CA TYR A 47 5.08 9.30 1.50
C TYR A 47 6.32 9.07 2.37
N ARG A 48 6.33 7.99 3.18
CA ARG A 48 7.46 7.60 4.06
C ARG A 48 7.74 8.61 5.17
N GLY A 49 6.70 9.21 5.71
CA GLY A 49 6.83 10.15 6.82
C GLY A 49 7.40 9.49 8.08
N ASP A 50 8.09 10.28 8.88
CA ASP A 50 8.63 9.86 10.18
C ASP A 50 7.55 9.94 11.27
N LEU A 51 7.16 8.78 11.80
CA LEU A 51 6.14 8.68 12.85
C LEU A 51 6.53 9.35 14.19
N ALA A 52 7.78 9.76 14.34
CA ALA A 52 8.24 10.49 15.53
C ALA A 52 7.86 11.98 15.54
N THR A 53 7.41 12.54 14.40
CA THR A 53 7.02 13.95 14.32
C THR A 53 5.78 14.25 15.19
N PRO A 54 5.64 15.48 15.73
CA PRO A 54 4.47 15.84 16.52
C PRO A 54 3.16 15.66 15.78
N LEU A 55 3.09 16.06 14.51
CA LEU A 55 1.90 15.95 13.66
C LEU A 55 1.51 14.48 13.40
N ALA A 56 2.51 13.60 13.22
CA ALA A 56 2.25 12.16 13.06
C ALA A 56 1.69 11.55 14.36
N ARG A 57 2.17 12.00 15.53
CA ARG A 57 1.63 11.54 16.82
C ARG A 57 0.19 11.99 17.04
N GLU A 58 -0.18 13.18 16.60
CA GLU A 58 -1.57 13.63 16.61
C GLU A 58 -2.46 12.73 15.75
N ALA A 59 -2.06 12.46 14.51
CA ALA A 59 -2.76 11.54 13.62
C ALA A 59 -2.86 10.12 14.19
N LEU A 60 -1.80 9.61 14.85
CA LEU A 60 -1.80 8.35 15.57
C LEU A 60 -2.81 8.33 16.72
N GLY A 61 -2.90 9.43 17.49
CA GLY A 61 -3.87 9.59 18.56
C GLY A 61 -5.31 9.56 18.06
N LEU A 62 -5.58 10.15 16.91
CA LEU A 62 -6.90 10.09 16.27
C LEU A 62 -7.24 8.70 15.71
N ALA A 63 -6.24 8.01 15.16
CA ALA A 63 -6.40 6.71 14.48
C ALA A 63 -6.18 5.50 15.40
N VAL A 64 -6.30 5.64 16.71
CA VAL A 64 -5.87 4.67 17.73
C VAL A 64 -6.31 3.22 17.44
N ASP A 65 -7.54 3.03 17.03
CA ASP A 65 -8.10 1.69 16.75
C ASP A 65 -7.78 1.16 15.35
N GLY A 66 -7.15 1.96 14.50
CA GLY A 66 -6.91 1.65 13.10
C GLY A 66 -5.50 1.97 12.61
N ALA A 67 -4.63 2.48 13.46
CA ALA A 67 -3.29 2.96 13.07
C ALA A 67 -2.47 1.88 12.33
N ALA A 68 -2.45 0.66 12.83
CA ALA A 68 -1.73 -0.44 12.18
C ALA A 68 -2.25 -0.70 10.76
N ARG A 69 -3.57 -0.70 10.57
CA ARG A 69 -4.19 -0.88 9.24
C ARG A 69 -3.91 0.31 8.31
N ALA A 70 -3.88 1.52 8.85
CA ALA A 70 -3.51 2.71 8.08
C ALA A 70 -2.08 2.61 7.55
N LEU A 71 -1.14 2.19 8.39
CA LEU A 71 0.27 1.99 8.00
C LEU A 71 0.41 0.87 6.96
N ILE A 72 -0.28 -0.26 7.13
CA ILE A 72 -0.30 -1.34 6.14
C ILE A 72 -0.79 -0.83 4.80
N LEU A 73 -1.92 -0.09 4.77
CA LEU A 73 -2.43 0.51 3.53
C LEU A 73 -1.42 1.48 2.90
N GLY A 74 -0.79 2.34 3.71
CA GLY A 74 0.24 3.27 3.22
C GLY A 74 1.42 2.55 2.56
N HIS A 75 1.91 1.46 3.15
CA HIS A 75 2.97 0.64 2.57
C HIS A 75 2.52 -0.12 1.32
N ALA A 76 1.29 -0.62 1.28
CA ALA A 76 0.72 -1.22 0.08
C ALA A 76 0.62 -0.20 -1.07
N LEU A 77 0.20 1.05 -0.79
CA LEU A 77 0.18 2.14 -1.76
C LEU A 77 1.60 2.50 -2.26
N GLN A 78 2.62 2.45 -1.40
CA GLN A 78 4.02 2.62 -1.84
C GLN A 78 4.44 1.54 -2.84
N LEU A 79 4.12 0.27 -2.53
CA LEU A 79 4.43 -0.85 -3.40
C LEU A 79 3.71 -0.70 -4.74
N ALA A 80 2.41 -0.44 -4.72
CA ALA A 80 1.60 -0.24 -5.92
C ALA A 80 2.12 0.90 -6.79
N TYR A 81 2.52 2.02 -6.19
CA TYR A 81 3.11 3.15 -6.91
C TYR A 81 4.42 2.79 -7.61
N ARG A 82 5.24 1.96 -6.96
CA ARG A 82 6.48 1.46 -7.60
C ARG A 82 6.19 0.53 -8.76
N LEU A 83 5.21 -0.34 -8.63
CA LEU A 83 4.77 -1.22 -9.71
C LEU A 83 4.18 -0.43 -10.88
N SER A 84 3.34 0.61 -10.62
CA SER A 84 2.74 1.45 -11.66
C SER A 84 3.76 2.27 -12.43
N GLY A 85 4.87 2.64 -11.82
CA GLY A 85 5.97 3.35 -12.48
C GLY A 85 6.63 2.54 -13.58
N ALA A 86 6.47 1.21 -13.59
CA ALA A 86 6.92 0.36 -14.68
C ALA A 86 5.88 0.35 -15.83
N THR A 87 4.63 0.01 -15.55
CA THR A 87 3.49 0.11 -16.49
C THR A 87 2.16 0.00 -15.73
N ALA A 88 1.10 0.69 -16.17
CA ALA A 88 -0.23 0.55 -15.57
C ALA A 88 -0.79 -0.87 -15.68
N HIS A 89 -0.42 -1.60 -16.73
CA HIS A 89 -0.79 -2.99 -16.96
C HIS A 89 -0.24 -3.92 -15.87
N LEU A 90 0.96 -3.66 -15.38
CA LEU A 90 1.61 -4.51 -14.39
C LEU A 90 0.82 -4.58 -13.06
N ILE A 91 0.26 -3.46 -12.59
CA ILE A 91 -0.59 -3.46 -11.39
C ILE A 91 -1.85 -4.31 -11.59
N ALA A 92 -2.53 -4.15 -12.73
CA ALA A 92 -3.77 -4.86 -13.00
C ALA A 92 -3.56 -6.39 -13.10
N ALA A 93 -2.37 -6.80 -13.56
CA ALA A 93 -1.99 -8.20 -13.70
C ALA A 93 -1.30 -8.79 -12.46
N SER A 94 -0.97 -7.95 -11.46
CA SER A 94 -0.30 -8.37 -10.23
C SER A 94 -1.30 -8.63 -9.11
N ARG A 95 -0.93 -9.51 -8.17
CA ARG A 95 -1.71 -9.75 -6.95
C ARG A 95 -0.81 -9.99 -5.75
N LEU A 96 -1.31 -9.67 -4.56
CA LEU A 96 -0.68 -10.02 -3.29
C LEU A 96 -1.37 -11.26 -2.71
N GLU A 97 -0.60 -12.27 -2.41
CA GLU A 97 -1.04 -13.46 -1.69
C GLU A 97 -0.52 -13.37 -0.25
N CYS A 98 -1.44 -13.35 0.72
CA CYS A 98 -1.08 -13.29 2.14
C CYS A 98 -1.29 -14.66 2.78
N ALA A 99 -0.26 -15.15 3.45
CA ALA A 99 -0.27 -16.36 4.25
C ALA A 99 0.03 -16.03 5.72
N ALA A 100 -0.14 -16.99 6.61
CA ALA A 100 0.11 -16.78 8.04
C ALA A 100 1.58 -16.42 8.36
N ASP A 101 2.52 -16.83 7.54
CA ASP A 101 3.96 -16.65 7.71
C ASP A 101 4.61 -15.69 6.73
N GLY A 102 3.88 -15.22 5.71
CA GLY A 102 4.47 -14.40 4.67
C GLY A 102 3.49 -13.72 3.72
N VAL A 103 4.04 -12.84 2.90
CA VAL A 103 3.36 -12.18 1.79
C VAL A 103 4.12 -12.41 0.48
N THR A 104 3.41 -12.82 -0.56
CA THR A 104 3.98 -13.07 -1.88
C THR A 104 3.37 -12.10 -2.89
N LEU A 105 4.23 -11.38 -3.60
CA LEU A 105 3.84 -10.60 -4.77
C LEU A 105 3.90 -11.49 -5.99
N VAL A 106 2.76 -11.75 -6.60
CA VAL A 106 2.66 -12.52 -7.84
C VAL A 106 2.57 -11.57 -9.02
N LEU A 107 3.50 -11.71 -9.96
CA LEU A 107 3.65 -10.89 -11.15
C LEU A 107 3.32 -11.71 -12.40
N PRO A 108 2.85 -11.07 -13.48
CA PRO A 108 2.72 -11.76 -14.76
C PRO A 108 4.12 -12.14 -15.30
N ASP A 109 4.22 -13.31 -15.90
CA ASP A 109 5.40 -13.73 -16.65
C ASP A 109 5.24 -13.31 -18.13
N ASP A 110 5.32 -12.02 -18.38
CA ASP A 110 5.11 -11.40 -19.70
C ASP A 110 6.42 -10.92 -20.35
N GLY A 111 7.56 -11.38 -19.82
CA GLY A 111 8.89 -10.93 -20.26
C GLY A 111 9.26 -9.53 -19.77
N SER A 112 8.50 -8.98 -18.84
CA SER A 112 8.85 -7.71 -18.16
C SER A 112 10.21 -7.83 -17.50
N LEU A 113 10.97 -6.73 -17.54
CA LEU A 113 12.27 -6.66 -16.88
C LEU A 113 12.15 -7.00 -15.39
N PRO A 114 13.15 -7.69 -14.82
CA PRO A 114 13.16 -7.98 -13.39
C PRO A 114 12.99 -6.69 -12.60
N LEU A 115 12.07 -6.73 -11.64
CA LEU A 115 11.82 -5.59 -10.76
C LEU A 115 13.08 -5.35 -9.93
N GLY A 116 13.54 -4.10 -9.91
CA GLY A 116 14.73 -3.74 -9.14
C GLY A 116 14.50 -3.84 -7.63
N ASP A 117 15.60 -3.89 -6.86
CA ASP A 117 15.66 -3.97 -5.38
C ASP A 117 14.67 -3.04 -4.65
N ALA A 118 14.21 -1.98 -5.32
CA ALA A 118 13.24 -1.05 -4.73
C ALA A 118 11.88 -1.70 -4.48
N VAL A 119 11.43 -2.62 -5.31
CA VAL A 119 10.16 -3.35 -5.13
C VAL A 119 10.31 -4.35 -4.00
N GLU A 120 11.41 -5.11 -3.97
CA GLU A 120 11.71 -6.06 -2.89
C GLU A 120 11.73 -5.37 -1.52
N ARG A 121 12.43 -4.23 -1.42
CA ARG A 121 12.44 -3.44 -0.16
C ARG A 121 11.06 -2.95 0.25
N ARG A 122 10.17 -2.59 -0.70
CA ARG A 122 8.79 -2.17 -0.38
C ARG A 122 7.94 -3.35 0.06
N LEU A 123 8.11 -4.50 -0.57
CA LEU A 123 7.42 -5.72 -0.17
C LEU A 123 7.85 -6.17 1.23
N ALA A 124 9.16 -6.13 1.53
CA ALA A 124 9.67 -6.43 2.86
C ALA A 124 9.14 -5.46 3.94
N THR A 125 9.02 -4.17 3.61
CA THR A 125 8.42 -3.17 4.51
C THR A 125 6.94 -3.48 4.77
N LEU A 126 6.20 -3.87 3.75
CA LEU A 126 4.80 -4.29 3.87
C LEU A 126 4.67 -5.56 4.72
N ALA A 127 5.53 -6.56 4.50
CA ALA A 127 5.58 -7.79 5.30
C ALA A 127 5.78 -7.49 6.78
N LYS A 128 6.74 -6.62 7.09
CA LYS A 128 6.99 -6.16 8.47
C LYS A 128 5.77 -5.48 9.09
N ALA A 129 5.08 -4.63 8.33
CA ALA A 129 3.85 -3.96 8.80
C ALA A 129 2.70 -4.96 9.03
N LEU A 130 2.62 -6.02 8.23
CA LEU A 130 1.69 -7.14 8.40
C LEU A 130 2.03 -8.06 9.58
N GLY A 131 3.24 -7.93 10.14
CA GLY A 131 3.72 -8.81 11.22
C GLY A 131 4.15 -10.20 10.74
N VAL A 132 4.45 -10.36 9.43
CA VAL A 132 4.91 -11.63 8.87
C VAL A 132 6.40 -11.59 8.56
N ALA A 133 7.06 -12.77 8.63
CA ALA A 133 8.51 -12.86 8.54
C ALA A 133 9.03 -12.93 7.10
N ARG A 134 8.19 -13.44 6.16
CA ARG A 134 8.62 -13.70 4.77
C ARG A 134 7.99 -12.74 3.79
N SER A 135 8.78 -12.38 2.78
CA SER A 135 8.32 -11.60 1.63
C SER A 135 8.97 -12.15 0.37
N ASP A 136 8.15 -12.65 -0.54
CA ASP A 136 8.62 -13.33 -1.76
C ASP A 136 8.02 -12.69 -3.01
N ILE A 137 8.75 -12.76 -4.12
CA ILE A 137 8.24 -12.39 -5.45
C ILE A 137 8.20 -13.65 -6.28
N ARG A 138 7.06 -13.92 -6.91
CA ARG A 138 6.85 -15.05 -7.81
C ARG A 138 6.26 -14.57 -9.13
N TYR A 139 6.71 -15.14 -10.21
CA TYR A 139 6.09 -14.95 -11.52
C TYR A 139 5.00 -15.99 -11.73
N ALA A 140 3.87 -15.58 -12.30
CA ALA A 140 2.79 -16.49 -12.63
C ALA A 140 3.22 -17.38 -13.81
N ASP A 141 3.09 -18.70 -13.69
CA ASP A 141 3.37 -19.60 -14.81
C ASP A 141 2.38 -19.29 -15.95
N THR A 142 2.91 -18.93 -17.12
CA THR A 142 2.11 -18.71 -18.35
C THR A 142 1.51 -20.00 -18.90
N ASN A 143 1.81 -21.16 -18.30
CA ASN A 143 1.37 -22.50 -18.71
C ASN A 143 0.29 -23.09 -17.79
N GLY A 144 -0.81 -22.37 -17.56
CA GLY A 144 -1.94 -22.83 -16.76
C GLY A 144 -3.27 -22.52 -17.42
N GLY A 145 -3.52 -23.13 -18.58
CA GLY A 145 -4.85 -23.19 -19.17
C GLY A 145 -5.84 -23.88 -18.23
N GLY A 146 -6.99 -23.22 -17.93
CA GLY A 146 -8.24 -23.88 -17.59
C GLY A 146 -8.32 -24.56 -16.22
N GLY A 147 -8.29 -23.81 -15.13
CA GLY A 147 -8.83 -24.21 -13.83
C GLY A 147 -10.28 -23.76 -13.72
N GLN A 148 -11.19 -24.65 -14.05
CA GLN A 148 -12.64 -24.57 -13.96
C GLN A 148 -13.08 -24.12 -12.56
N ALA A 149 -13.84 -23.02 -12.47
CA ALA A 149 -14.48 -22.58 -11.25
C ALA A 149 -15.39 -23.69 -10.69
N PRO A 150 -15.37 -24.01 -9.38
CA PRO A 150 -16.32 -24.94 -8.82
C PRO A 150 -17.72 -24.33 -8.87
N ALA A 151 -18.61 -24.98 -9.58
CA ALA A 151 -20.03 -24.66 -9.63
C ALA A 151 -20.63 -24.75 -8.23
N LEU A 152 -21.14 -23.64 -7.71
CA LEU A 152 -22.01 -23.60 -6.54
C LEU A 152 -23.26 -24.42 -6.84
N ARG A 153 -23.35 -25.60 -6.25
CA ARG A 153 -24.61 -26.37 -6.19
C ARG A 153 -25.48 -25.75 -5.11
N ALA A 154 -26.58 -25.14 -5.56
CA ALA A 154 -27.71 -24.84 -4.69
C ALA A 154 -28.41 -26.17 -4.29
N SER A 155 -28.69 -26.34 -3.01
CA SER A 155 -29.72 -27.20 -2.44
C SER A 155 -30.25 -26.54 -1.19
#